data_9ac1518b51ad4b699defae126ad5182d
#
_entry.id   9ac1518b51ad4b699defae126ad5182d
#
_cell.length_a   1.000
_cell.length_b   1.000
_cell.length_c   1.000
_cell.angle_alpha   90.00
_cell.angle_beta   90.00
_cell.angle_gamma   90.00
#
_symmetry.space_group_name_H-M   'P 1'
#
loop_
_entity.id
_entity.type
_entity.pdbx_description
1 polymer ?
#
loop_
_entity_poly.entity_id
_entity_poly.type
_entity_poly.pdbx_seq_one_letter_code
_entity_poly.pdbx_strand_id
1 'polypeptide(L)'
;MSKFDNIPEQENTEIIFRAEVKFGDLDVVYEKWEWDGILAESIIFDEDDVSEMNDDEIINQVKGSPLFDEKIYKGDPTIRHNSGFVFVNFNFIIK
;
A
#
# COMPACT_ATOMS: atom_id res chain seq x y z
N MET A 1 14.18 6.88 -15.29
CA MET A 1 12.97 7.25 -14.54
C MET A 1 12.34 6.01 -13.93
N SER A 2 11.87 6.14 -12.71
CA SER A 2 11.18 5.05 -12.03
C SER A 2 9.78 4.87 -12.58
N LYS A 3 9.29 3.63 -12.67
CA LYS A 3 7.90 3.35 -13.02
C LYS A 3 6.90 3.94 -12.02
N PHE A 4 7.39 4.39 -10.86
CA PHE A 4 6.55 4.97 -9.80
C PHE A 4 6.53 6.49 -9.79
N ASP A 5 7.11 7.15 -10.79
CA ASP A 5 7.17 8.63 -10.83
C ASP A 5 5.78 9.27 -10.96
N ASN A 6 4.82 8.54 -11.50
CA ASN A 6 3.47 9.06 -11.78
C ASN A 6 2.40 8.49 -10.84
N ILE A 7 2.77 8.03 -9.66
CA ILE A 7 1.79 7.55 -8.68
C ILE A 7 0.86 8.71 -8.30
N PRO A 8 -0.46 8.56 -8.47
CA PRO A 8 -1.40 9.60 -8.04
C PRO A 8 -1.43 9.69 -6.53
N GLU A 9 -1.55 10.91 -6.02
CA GLU A 9 -1.72 11.12 -4.58
C GLU A 9 -3.13 10.71 -4.17
N GLN A 10 -3.26 10.08 -3.01
CA GLN A 10 -4.55 9.80 -2.43
C GLN A 10 -5.14 11.12 -1.92
N GLU A 11 -6.42 11.35 -2.21
CA GLU A 11 -7.08 12.61 -1.91
C GLU A 11 -7.10 12.89 -0.41
N ASN A 12 -6.78 14.13 -0.04
CA ASN A 12 -6.79 14.61 1.36
C ASN A 12 -5.80 13.89 2.28
N THR A 13 -4.76 13.27 1.72
CA THR A 13 -3.73 12.62 2.52
C THR A 13 -2.47 13.45 2.57
N GLU A 14 -1.74 13.33 3.68
CA GLU A 14 -0.40 13.86 3.83
C GLU A 14 0.58 12.69 3.87
N ILE A 15 1.55 12.67 2.96
CA ILE A 15 2.54 11.61 2.92
C ILE A 15 3.68 11.96 3.86
N ILE A 16 3.87 11.11 4.88
CA ILE A 16 4.89 11.30 5.90
C ILE A 16 6.21 10.69 5.46
N PHE A 17 6.14 9.55 4.76
CA PHE A 17 7.33 8.83 4.30
C PHE A 17 6.97 8.02 3.05
N ARG A 18 7.90 7.98 2.10
CA ARG A 18 7.72 7.17 0.87
C ARG A 18 9.09 6.65 0.44
N ALA A 19 9.17 5.37 0.11
CA ALA A 19 10.41 4.76 -0.40
C ALA A 19 10.08 3.59 -1.31
N GLU A 20 10.93 3.36 -2.31
CA GLU A 20 10.87 2.12 -3.09
C GLU A 20 11.53 1.01 -2.29
N VAL A 21 10.85 -0.11 -2.17
CA VAL A 21 11.32 -1.27 -1.42
C VAL A 21 11.04 -2.55 -2.20
N LYS A 22 11.68 -3.63 -1.79
CA LYS A 22 11.38 -4.95 -2.35
C LYS A 22 10.25 -5.61 -1.57
N PHE A 23 9.33 -6.19 -2.29
CA PHE A 23 8.25 -7.00 -1.76
C PHE A 23 8.33 -8.37 -2.45
N GLY A 24 9.04 -9.32 -1.83
CA GLY A 24 9.45 -10.53 -2.53
C GLY A 24 10.39 -10.16 -3.68
N ASP A 25 10.01 -10.53 -4.90
CA ASP A 25 10.78 -10.22 -6.10
C ASP A 25 10.31 -8.94 -6.81
N LEU A 26 9.29 -8.30 -6.27
CA LEU A 26 8.68 -7.13 -6.88
C LEU A 26 9.25 -5.84 -6.31
N ASP A 27 9.39 -4.84 -7.17
CA ASP A 27 9.66 -3.47 -6.74
C ASP A 27 8.32 -2.80 -6.45
N VAL A 28 8.17 -2.28 -5.23
CA VAL A 28 6.94 -1.62 -4.80
C VAL A 28 7.31 -0.32 -4.09
N VAL A 29 6.30 0.52 -3.86
CA VAL A 29 6.47 1.72 -3.04
C VAL A 29 5.79 1.48 -1.70
N TYR A 30 6.54 1.71 -0.63
CA TYR A 30 6.00 1.75 0.72
C TYR A 30 5.74 3.21 1.10
N GLU A 31 4.53 3.50 1.59
CA GLU A 31 4.13 4.81 2.05
C GLU A 31 3.60 4.77 3.47
N LYS A 32 3.96 5.78 4.24
CA LYS A 32 3.28 6.10 5.50
C LYS A 32 2.58 7.44 5.28
N TRP A 33 1.30 7.52 5.64
CA TRP A 33 0.49 8.70 5.37
C TRP A 33 -0.52 8.96 6.48
N GLU A 34 -1.06 10.17 6.47
CA GLU A 34 -2.07 10.61 7.42
C GLU A 34 -3.27 11.18 6.67
N TRP A 35 -4.45 10.85 7.14
CA TRP A 35 -5.71 11.38 6.62
C TRP A 35 -6.68 11.57 7.77
N ASP A 36 -7.09 12.84 8.01
CA ASP A 36 -8.13 13.19 9.00
C ASP A 36 -7.90 12.54 10.37
N GLY A 37 -6.66 12.63 10.86
CA GLY A 37 -6.30 12.07 12.17
C GLY A 37 -6.03 10.57 12.18
N ILE A 38 -6.08 9.93 11.02
CA ILE A 38 -5.78 8.52 10.87
C ILE A 38 -4.39 8.36 10.25
N LEU A 39 -3.53 7.61 10.94
CA LEU A 39 -2.25 7.19 10.37
C LEU A 39 -2.42 5.83 9.72
N ALA A 40 -1.82 5.66 8.56
CA ALA A 40 -1.88 4.39 7.84
C ALA A 40 -0.60 4.15 7.05
N GLU A 41 -0.45 2.92 6.58
CA GLU A 41 0.62 2.52 5.70
C GLU A 41 0.02 1.94 4.42
N SER A 42 0.76 2.05 3.33
CA SER A 42 0.35 1.50 2.04
C SER A 42 1.52 0.81 1.36
N ILE A 43 1.20 -0.25 0.64
CA ILE A 43 2.10 -0.82 -0.36
C ILE A 43 1.46 -0.56 -1.71
N ILE A 44 2.24 0.03 -2.63
CA ILE A 44 1.75 0.39 -3.95
C ILE A 44 2.47 -0.49 -4.96
N PHE A 45 1.69 -1.29 -5.68
CA PHE A 45 2.18 -2.17 -6.74
C PHE A 45 1.95 -1.52 -8.09
N ASP A 46 2.82 -1.81 -9.05
CA ASP A 46 2.49 -1.59 -10.46
C ASP A 46 1.43 -2.63 -10.83
N GLU A 47 0.34 -2.19 -11.44
CA GLU A 47 -0.78 -3.08 -11.78
C GLU A 47 -0.33 -4.24 -12.66
N ASP A 48 0.61 -4.02 -13.58
CA ASP A 48 1.12 -5.06 -14.46
C ASP A 48 1.85 -6.17 -13.69
N ASP A 49 2.51 -5.83 -12.59
CA ASP A 49 3.24 -6.81 -11.77
C ASP A 49 2.32 -7.77 -11.03
N VAL A 50 1.07 -7.40 -10.84
CA VAL A 50 0.09 -8.20 -10.09
C VAL A 50 -1.15 -8.52 -10.94
N SER A 51 -1.02 -8.41 -12.27
CA SER A 51 -2.14 -8.59 -13.20
C SER A 51 -2.75 -9.99 -13.16
N GLU A 52 -1.98 -11.01 -12.76
CA GLU A 52 -2.47 -12.39 -12.65
C GLU A 52 -3.05 -12.71 -11.27
N MET A 53 -3.01 -11.75 -10.35
CA MET A 53 -3.52 -11.93 -8.99
C MET A 53 -4.87 -11.23 -8.83
N ASN A 54 -5.79 -11.86 -8.10
CA ASN A 54 -7.01 -11.16 -7.71
C ASN A 54 -6.75 -10.34 -6.42
N ASP A 55 -7.73 -9.52 -6.04
CA ASP A 55 -7.58 -8.64 -4.89
C ASP A 55 -7.32 -9.41 -3.59
N ASP A 56 -8.00 -10.55 -3.39
CA ASP A 56 -7.81 -11.37 -2.19
C ASP A 56 -6.39 -11.93 -2.11
N GLU A 57 -5.82 -12.34 -3.24
CA GLU A 57 -4.44 -12.82 -3.27
C GLU A 57 -3.44 -11.72 -2.94
N ILE A 58 -3.66 -10.52 -3.46
CA ILE A 58 -2.81 -9.36 -3.16
C ILE A 58 -2.89 -9.02 -1.67
N ILE A 59 -4.10 -8.95 -1.12
CA ILE A 59 -4.30 -8.68 0.31
C ILE A 59 -3.61 -9.74 1.17
N ASN A 60 -3.73 -11.01 0.81
CA ASN A 60 -3.08 -12.09 1.54
C ASN A 60 -1.55 -11.99 1.52
N GLN A 61 -0.98 -11.56 0.40
CA GLN A 61 0.47 -11.32 0.31
C GLN A 61 0.90 -10.22 1.28
N VAL A 62 0.14 -9.13 1.36
CA VAL A 62 0.43 -8.02 2.28
C VAL A 62 0.29 -8.48 3.73
N LYS A 63 -0.76 -9.22 4.06
CA LYS A 63 -0.98 -9.75 5.42
C LYS A 63 0.14 -10.70 5.86
N GLY A 64 0.72 -11.42 4.92
CA GLY A 64 1.85 -12.31 5.20
C GLY A 64 3.20 -11.61 5.26
N SER A 65 3.26 -10.31 4.99
CA SER A 65 4.51 -9.57 5.00
C SER A 65 4.87 -9.08 6.40
N PRO A 66 6.17 -8.85 6.67
CA PRO A 66 6.59 -8.28 7.96
C PRO A 66 6.08 -6.85 8.19
N LEU A 67 5.61 -6.18 7.15
CA LEU A 67 5.10 -4.81 7.25
C LEU A 67 3.71 -4.75 7.87
N PHE A 68 2.92 -5.80 7.72
CA PHE A 68 1.57 -5.86 8.29
C PHE A 68 1.65 -6.19 9.79
N ASP A 69 1.05 -5.34 10.62
CA ASP A 69 1.07 -5.51 12.07
C ASP A 69 -0.35 -5.69 12.62
N GLU A 70 -0.73 -6.92 12.90
CA GLU A 70 -2.05 -7.26 13.44
C GLU A 70 -2.27 -6.71 14.85
N LYS A 71 -1.20 -6.38 15.57
CA LYS A 71 -1.31 -5.80 16.92
C LYS A 71 -1.80 -4.36 16.88
N ILE A 72 -1.50 -3.65 15.77
CA ILE A 72 -1.89 -2.27 15.58
C ILE A 72 -3.28 -2.21 14.96
N TYR A 73 -3.53 -3.05 13.97
CA TYR A 73 -4.79 -3.03 13.22
C TYR A 73 -5.32 -4.45 13.05
N LYS A 74 -6.51 -4.68 13.60
CA LYS A 74 -7.13 -6.02 13.61
C LYS A 74 -8.07 -6.28 12.45
N GLY A 75 -8.27 -5.31 11.57
CA GLY A 75 -9.09 -5.47 10.38
C GLY A 75 -8.27 -5.92 9.18
N ASP A 76 -8.93 -6.12 8.06
CA ASP A 76 -8.26 -6.47 6.81
C ASP A 76 -7.75 -5.23 6.09
N PRO A 77 -6.63 -5.35 5.36
CA PRO A 77 -6.20 -4.29 4.46
C PRO A 77 -7.28 -3.97 3.42
N THR A 78 -7.32 -2.72 2.98
CA THR A 78 -8.18 -2.31 1.87
C THR A 78 -7.36 -2.18 0.60
N ILE A 79 -7.99 -2.39 -0.56
CA ILE A 79 -7.31 -2.35 -1.84
C ILE A 79 -8.03 -1.40 -2.79
N ARG A 80 -7.26 -0.63 -3.55
CA ARG A 80 -7.77 0.28 -4.58
C ARG A 80 -6.93 0.17 -5.83
N HIS A 81 -7.58 0.23 -6.97
CA HIS A 81 -6.93 0.32 -8.28
C HIS A 81 -7.09 1.75 -8.79
N ASN A 82 -5.99 2.39 -9.14
CA ASN A 82 -6.02 3.76 -9.63
C ASN A 82 -4.84 4.04 -10.57
N SER A 83 -5.13 4.50 -11.76
CA SER A 83 -4.14 5.01 -12.73
C SER A 83 -2.97 4.05 -13.01
N GLY A 84 -3.26 2.75 -13.07
CA GLY A 84 -2.24 1.74 -13.34
C GLY A 84 -1.47 1.26 -12.11
N PHE A 85 -1.92 1.65 -10.93
CA PHE A 85 -1.32 1.21 -9.65
C PHE A 85 -2.35 0.54 -8.76
N VAL A 86 -1.88 -0.36 -7.92
CA VAL A 86 -2.71 -1.04 -6.93
C VAL A 86 -2.23 -0.59 -5.54
N PHE A 87 -3.11 0.06 -4.81
CA PHE A 87 -2.84 0.59 -3.48
C PHE A 87 -3.44 -0.35 -2.45
N VAL A 88 -2.60 -0.92 -1.59
CA VAL A 88 -3.07 -1.72 -0.46
C VAL A 88 -2.80 -0.93 0.81
N ASN A 89 -3.86 -0.47 1.46
CA ASN A 89 -3.80 0.36 2.66
C ASN A 89 -4.01 -0.52 3.90
N PHE A 90 -3.15 -0.36 4.90
CA PHE A 90 -3.17 -1.21 6.10
C PHE A 90 -2.61 -0.48 7.31
N ASN A 91 -2.63 -1.13 8.46
CA ASN A 91 -2.12 -0.61 9.74
C ASN A 91 -2.72 0.75 10.12
N PHE A 92 -4.05 0.88 10.01
CA PHE A 92 -4.73 2.13 10.36
C PHE A 92 -4.70 2.36 11.86
N ILE A 93 -4.26 3.55 12.27
CA ILE A 93 -4.19 3.98 13.68
C ILE A 93 -4.89 5.31 13.80
N ILE A 94 -5.88 5.39 14.68
CA ILE A 94 -6.57 6.65 14.97
C ILE A 94 -5.72 7.41 16.00
N LYS A 95 -5.35 8.63 15.66
CA LYS A 95 -4.62 9.51 16.57
C LYS A 95 -5.51 10.00 17.72
#